data_02c2ad061b5d37c866d4b998fb32f545
#
_entry.id   02c2ad061b5d37c866d4b998fb32f545
#
_cell.length_a   1.000
_cell.length_b   1.000
_cell.length_c   1.000
_cell.angle_alpha   90.00
_cell.angle_beta   90.00
_cell.angle_gamma   90.00
#
_symmetry.space_group_name_H-M   'P 1'
#
loop_
_entity.id
_entity.type
_entity.pdbx_description
1 polymer ?
#
loop_
_entity_poly.entity_id
_entity_poly.type
_entity_poly.pdbx_seq_one_letter_code
_entity_poly.pdbx_strand_id
1 'polypeptide(L)'
;FTHGAWALLIAAPLLMWFMSETHKHYFKFLKGISILGYNYKYKPSTSNYSLPCVVLINKMNRAALKTFDYANKITSNVTALHISVSDTETERLKKQWQDLKIDVPLTVIYTPYRDIITPIEDYISSQEEKLKDGENLTVVLTRICGNGWKDAIFHNQTTFFIEKELRKHENVATVLVPYFYNKPRSIIKKLTQKS
;
A
#
# COMPACT_ATOMS: atom_id res chain seq x y z
N PHE A 1 -10.20 -38.31 41.76
CA PHE A 1 -10.64 -36.91 41.41
C PHE A 1 -9.56 -35.84 41.62
N THR A 2 -8.27 -36.18 41.73
CA THR A 2 -7.36 -35.28 42.40
C THR A 2 -6.22 -34.65 41.63
N HIS A 3 -6.02 -34.88 40.37
CA HIS A 3 -4.92 -34.23 39.67
C HIS A 3 -5.35 -33.61 38.33
N GLY A 4 -5.96 -32.41 38.38
CA GLY A 4 -6.17 -31.58 37.18
C GLY A 4 -7.59 -31.57 36.61
N ALA A 5 -8.53 -32.38 37.07
CA ALA A 5 -9.90 -32.40 36.55
C ALA A 5 -10.67 -31.08 36.76
N TRP A 6 -10.35 -30.33 37.83
CA TRP A 6 -10.91 -29.00 38.05
C TRP A 6 -10.51 -27.97 36.98
N ALA A 7 -9.31 -28.14 36.38
CA ALA A 7 -8.85 -27.26 35.31
C ALA A 7 -9.74 -27.39 34.06
N LEU A 8 -10.22 -28.60 33.76
CA LEU A 8 -11.16 -28.83 32.66
C LEU A 8 -12.51 -28.16 32.89
N LEU A 9 -12.99 -28.09 34.14
CA LEU A 9 -14.24 -27.41 34.48
C LEU A 9 -14.17 -25.91 34.22
N ILE A 10 -12.99 -25.30 34.31
CA ILE A 10 -12.77 -23.89 34.00
C ILE A 10 -12.43 -23.70 32.53
N ALA A 11 -11.57 -24.57 31.98
CA ALA A 11 -11.09 -24.47 30.61
C ALA A 11 -12.22 -24.69 29.58
N ALA A 12 -13.12 -25.63 29.81
CA ALA A 12 -14.22 -25.92 28.89
C ALA A 12 -15.18 -24.74 28.68
N PRO A 13 -15.73 -24.10 29.74
CA PRO A 13 -16.61 -22.94 29.56
C PRO A 13 -15.85 -21.72 28.99
N LEU A 14 -14.58 -21.54 29.33
CA LEU A 14 -13.75 -20.48 28.75
C LEU A 14 -13.54 -20.69 27.24
N LEU A 15 -13.26 -21.92 26.82
CA LEU A 15 -13.13 -22.29 25.42
C LEU A 15 -14.45 -22.10 24.66
N MET A 16 -15.59 -22.52 25.25
CA MET A 16 -16.90 -22.34 24.65
C MET A 16 -17.25 -20.85 24.50
N TRP A 17 -16.93 -20.05 25.50
CA TRP A 17 -17.12 -18.61 25.41
C TRP A 17 -16.25 -18.00 24.30
N PHE A 18 -14.97 -18.34 24.23
CA PHE A 18 -14.06 -17.88 23.17
C PHE A 18 -14.54 -18.29 21.77
N MET A 19 -14.97 -19.54 21.59
CA MET A 19 -15.52 -20.03 20.33
C MET A 19 -16.82 -19.29 19.95
N SER A 20 -17.67 -19.04 20.92
CA SER A 20 -18.93 -18.29 20.71
C SER A 20 -18.65 -16.86 20.25
N GLU A 21 -17.68 -16.19 20.87
CA GLU A 21 -17.29 -14.81 20.51
C GLU A 21 -16.65 -14.74 19.14
N THR A 22 -15.78 -15.71 18.83
CA THR A 22 -15.21 -15.87 17.50
C THR A 22 -16.29 -16.09 16.44
N HIS A 23 -17.26 -16.97 16.72
CA HIS A 23 -18.37 -17.23 15.80
C HIS A 23 -19.23 -15.98 15.55
N LYS A 24 -19.56 -15.21 16.60
CA LYS A 24 -20.30 -13.95 16.46
C LYS A 24 -19.55 -12.94 15.61
N HIS A 25 -18.22 -12.82 15.80
CA HIS A 25 -17.37 -11.93 15.02
C HIS A 25 -17.38 -12.33 13.54
N TYR A 26 -17.17 -13.61 13.23
CA TYR A 26 -17.22 -14.11 11.86
C TYR A 26 -18.60 -13.94 11.21
N PHE A 27 -19.66 -14.14 11.96
CA PHE A 27 -21.03 -13.97 11.45
C PHE A 27 -21.31 -12.51 11.07
N LYS A 28 -20.90 -11.56 11.92
CA LYS A 28 -21.01 -10.11 11.63
C LYS A 28 -20.19 -9.74 10.40
N PHE A 29 -18.97 -10.25 10.31
CA PHE A 29 -18.07 -10.04 9.15
C PHE A 29 -18.71 -10.56 7.86
N LEU A 30 -19.15 -11.82 7.84
CA LEU A 30 -19.80 -12.43 6.66
C LEU A 30 -21.05 -11.67 6.24
N LYS A 31 -21.85 -11.20 7.20
CA LYS A 31 -23.04 -10.41 6.92
C LYS A 31 -22.68 -9.05 6.30
N GLY A 32 -21.57 -8.43 6.77
CA GLY A 32 -21.11 -7.13 6.26
C GLY A 32 -20.55 -7.21 4.82
N ILE A 33 -19.98 -8.34 4.40
CA ILE A 33 -19.43 -8.53 3.04
C ILE A 33 -20.39 -9.29 2.10
N SER A 34 -21.54 -9.74 2.60
CA SER A 34 -22.50 -10.53 1.81
C SER A 34 -23.20 -9.65 0.77
N ILE A 35 -23.26 -10.13 -0.46
CA ILE A 35 -24.05 -9.52 -1.55
C ILE A 35 -25.55 -9.76 -1.38
N LEU A 36 -25.95 -10.66 -0.47
CA LEU A 36 -27.36 -10.97 -0.20
C LEU A 36 -28.09 -9.74 0.38
N GLY A 37 -29.05 -9.22 -0.35
CA GLY A 37 -29.79 -8.01 0.00
C GLY A 37 -29.13 -6.69 -0.43
N TYR A 38 -27.95 -6.74 -1.06
CA TYR A 38 -27.29 -5.57 -1.62
C TYR A 38 -27.77 -5.36 -3.06
N ASN A 39 -28.54 -4.31 -3.30
CA ASN A 39 -29.11 -4.01 -4.62
C ASN A 39 -28.08 -3.29 -5.52
N TYR A 40 -26.95 -3.95 -5.77
CA TYR A 40 -25.90 -3.44 -6.64
C TYR A 40 -25.98 -4.04 -8.03
N LYS A 41 -26.10 -3.20 -9.04
CA LYS A 41 -25.96 -3.60 -10.44
C LYS A 41 -24.55 -3.25 -10.90
N TYR A 42 -23.76 -4.26 -11.19
CA TYR A 42 -22.44 -4.05 -11.80
C TYR A 42 -22.60 -3.31 -13.13
N LYS A 43 -22.01 -2.12 -13.19
CA LYS A 43 -21.90 -1.34 -14.42
C LYS A 43 -20.42 -1.32 -14.78
N PRO A 44 -20.00 -1.96 -15.89
CA PRO A 44 -18.62 -1.81 -16.34
C PRO A 44 -18.40 -0.33 -16.65
N SER A 45 -17.32 0.24 -16.10
CA SER A 45 -16.93 1.61 -16.41
C SER A 45 -16.42 1.63 -17.86
N THR A 46 -17.18 2.25 -18.75
CA THR A 46 -16.80 2.49 -20.16
C THR A 46 -16.10 3.84 -20.33
N SER A 47 -15.94 4.59 -19.28
CA SER A 47 -15.36 5.91 -19.33
C SER A 47 -13.83 5.85 -19.17
N ASN A 48 -13.12 6.53 -20.07
CA ASN A 48 -11.69 6.83 -19.97
C ASN A 48 -11.43 7.83 -18.82
N TYR A 49 -11.77 7.47 -17.57
CA TYR A 49 -11.38 8.28 -16.42
C TYR A 49 -9.88 8.12 -16.23
N SER A 50 -9.18 9.23 -16.32
CA SER A 50 -7.79 9.31 -15.90
C SER A 50 -7.78 9.33 -14.36
N LEU A 51 -7.74 8.16 -13.74
CA LEU A 51 -7.71 8.03 -12.27
C LEU A 51 -6.49 8.76 -11.72
N PRO A 52 -6.66 9.68 -10.77
CA PRO A 52 -5.53 10.33 -10.12
C PRO A 52 -4.68 9.28 -9.38
N CYS A 53 -3.38 9.34 -9.62
CA CYS A 53 -2.42 8.39 -9.07
C CYS A 53 -1.26 9.12 -8.41
N VAL A 54 -1.01 8.83 -7.15
CA VAL A 54 0.10 9.39 -6.37
C VAL A 54 1.12 8.29 -6.10
N VAL A 55 2.35 8.49 -6.57
CA VAL A 55 3.47 7.57 -6.30
C VAL A 55 4.32 8.14 -5.18
N LEU A 56 4.36 7.45 -4.03
CA LEU A 56 5.20 7.83 -2.91
C LEU A 56 6.64 7.37 -3.13
N ILE A 57 7.58 8.31 -3.08
CA ILE A 57 9.00 8.03 -3.25
C ILE A 57 9.84 8.59 -2.11
N ASN A 58 10.81 7.82 -1.65
CA ASN A 58 11.81 8.28 -0.70
C ASN A 58 13.13 8.61 -1.42
N LYS A 59 13.60 7.72 -2.29
CA LYS A 59 14.86 7.85 -3.03
C LYS A 59 14.70 7.35 -4.46
N MET A 60 15.43 7.98 -5.39
CA MET A 60 15.48 7.46 -6.75
C MET A 60 16.36 6.21 -6.81
N ASN A 61 15.75 5.09 -7.19
CA ASN A 61 16.41 3.81 -7.35
C ASN A 61 15.63 2.94 -8.36
N ARG A 62 16.16 1.76 -8.68
CA ARG A 62 15.53 0.83 -9.63
C ARG A 62 14.10 0.41 -9.21
N ALA A 63 13.84 0.37 -7.91
CA ALA A 63 12.53 0.02 -7.40
C ALA A 63 11.52 1.16 -7.65
N ALA A 64 11.93 2.42 -7.44
CA ALA A 64 11.12 3.59 -7.76
C ALA A 64 10.82 3.67 -9.26
N LEU A 65 11.81 3.46 -10.15
CA LEU A 65 11.59 3.43 -11.59
C LEU A 65 10.57 2.38 -12.01
N LYS A 66 10.67 1.17 -11.43
CA LYS A 66 9.66 0.12 -11.68
C LYS A 66 8.26 0.54 -11.22
N THR A 67 8.17 1.28 -10.12
CA THR A 67 6.90 1.78 -9.60
C THR A 67 6.30 2.84 -10.53
N PHE A 68 7.11 3.74 -11.09
CA PHE A 68 6.66 4.69 -12.12
C PHE A 68 6.21 4.00 -13.40
N ASP A 69 6.98 3.02 -13.90
CA ASP A 69 6.57 2.23 -15.06
C ASP A 69 5.22 1.56 -14.87
N TYR A 70 4.94 1.08 -13.65
CA TYR A 70 3.67 0.50 -13.31
C TYR A 70 2.56 1.55 -13.25
N ALA A 71 2.78 2.67 -12.56
CA ALA A 71 1.80 3.75 -12.42
C ALA A 71 1.39 4.34 -13.78
N ASN A 72 2.36 4.61 -14.66
CA ASN A 72 2.13 5.13 -16.00
C ASN A 72 1.39 4.15 -16.94
N LYS A 73 1.38 2.86 -16.62
CA LYS A 73 0.55 1.86 -17.34
C LYS A 73 -0.89 1.84 -16.89
N ILE A 74 -1.16 2.29 -15.65
CA ILE A 74 -2.52 2.34 -15.09
C ILE A 74 -3.24 3.61 -15.55
N THR A 75 -2.53 4.76 -15.51
CA THR A 75 -3.13 6.07 -15.78
C THR A 75 -2.09 7.05 -16.33
N SER A 76 -2.57 8.05 -17.05
CA SER A 76 -1.75 9.19 -17.48
C SER A 76 -1.69 10.32 -16.44
N ASN A 77 -2.53 10.28 -15.40
CA ASN A 77 -2.58 11.29 -14.34
C ASN A 77 -1.77 10.84 -13.12
N VAL A 78 -0.45 10.79 -13.27
CA VAL A 78 0.48 10.35 -12.21
C VAL A 78 1.20 11.56 -11.63
N THR A 79 1.26 11.64 -10.31
CA THR A 79 2.05 12.62 -9.54
C THR A 79 2.97 11.90 -8.59
N ALA A 80 4.23 12.30 -8.51
CA ALA A 80 5.17 11.78 -7.52
C ALA A 80 5.14 12.65 -6.26
N LEU A 81 5.09 12.03 -5.09
CA LEU A 81 5.16 12.70 -3.80
C LEU A 81 6.42 12.29 -3.06
N HIS A 82 7.23 13.28 -2.68
CA HIS A 82 8.42 13.12 -1.85
C HIS A 82 8.30 13.94 -0.57
N ILE A 83 8.49 13.29 0.58
CA ILE A 83 8.58 13.98 1.86
C ILE A 83 10.05 14.22 2.18
N SER A 84 10.43 15.49 2.20
CA SER A 84 11.81 15.93 2.45
C SER A 84 12.07 16.02 3.94
N VAL A 85 12.93 15.14 4.43
CA VAL A 85 13.48 15.17 5.79
C VAL A 85 14.93 15.68 5.82
N SER A 86 15.52 15.88 4.65
CA SER A 86 16.90 16.35 4.47
C SER A 86 17.05 17.06 3.13
N ASP A 87 17.48 18.30 3.16
CA ASP A 87 17.66 19.11 1.96
C ASP A 87 18.66 18.48 0.99
N THR A 88 19.77 17.93 1.51
CA THR A 88 20.82 17.29 0.69
C THR A 88 20.28 16.07 -0.08
N GLU A 89 19.46 15.23 0.56
CA GLU A 89 18.84 14.06 -0.09
C GLU A 89 17.80 14.50 -1.13
N THR A 90 17.04 15.54 -0.83
CA THR A 90 16.03 16.10 -1.73
C THR A 90 16.64 16.73 -2.97
N GLU A 91 17.70 17.52 -2.83
CA GLU A 91 18.41 18.10 -3.98
C GLU A 91 19.03 17.01 -4.86
N ARG A 92 19.58 15.95 -4.26
CA ARG A 92 20.07 14.79 -5.00
C ARG A 92 18.95 14.10 -5.77
N LEU A 93 17.76 13.94 -5.16
CA LEU A 93 16.59 13.37 -5.82
C LEU A 93 16.16 14.24 -7.01
N LYS A 94 16.04 15.56 -6.84
CA LYS A 94 15.67 16.51 -7.90
C LYS A 94 16.64 16.45 -9.07
N LYS A 95 17.95 16.42 -8.79
CA LYS A 95 18.97 16.28 -9.83
C LYS A 95 18.80 14.97 -10.61
N GLN A 96 18.66 13.84 -9.91
CA GLN A 96 18.43 12.55 -10.56
C GLN A 96 17.14 12.54 -11.38
N TRP A 97 16.09 13.24 -10.92
CA TRP A 97 14.82 13.41 -11.64
C TRP A 97 15.01 14.09 -12.98
N GLN A 98 15.77 15.18 -13.00
CA GLN A 98 16.11 15.93 -14.21
C GLN A 98 17.02 15.12 -15.15
N ASP A 99 18.07 14.48 -14.61
CA ASP A 99 19.02 13.69 -15.37
C ASP A 99 18.33 12.50 -16.09
N LEU A 100 17.36 11.87 -15.45
CA LEU A 100 16.57 10.77 -15.98
C LEU A 100 15.40 11.23 -16.87
N LYS A 101 15.16 12.56 -16.98
CA LYS A 101 14.06 13.15 -17.77
C LYS A 101 12.72 12.50 -17.47
N ILE A 102 12.40 12.33 -16.18
CA ILE A 102 11.13 11.72 -15.75
C ILE A 102 10.02 12.73 -16.00
N ASP A 103 9.09 12.37 -16.89
CA ASP A 103 7.92 13.17 -17.27
C ASP A 103 6.74 12.91 -16.33
N VAL A 104 6.98 13.04 -15.01
CA VAL A 104 5.96 12.94 -13.96
C VAL A 104 6.16 14.14 -13.05
N PRO A 105 5.11 14.90 -12.71
CA PRO A 105 5.19 16.01 -11.76
C PRO A 105 5.70 15.53 -10.39
N LEU A 106 6.69 16.21 -9.84
CA LEU A 106 7.25 15.94 -8.52
C LEU A 106 6.77 16.97 -7.51
N THR A 107 5.99 16.54 -6.54
CA THR A 107 5.61 17.34 -5.37
C THR A 107 6.56 17.02 -4.23
N VAL A 108 7.16 18.06 -3.63
CA VAL A 108 8.06 17.92 -2.49
C VAL A 108 7.45 18.65 -1.29
N ILE A 109 7.25 17.94 -0.19
CA ILE A 109 6.77 18.51 1.06
C ILE A 109 7.91 18.44 2.08
N TYR A 110 8.27 19.57 2.66
CA TYR A 110 9.33 19.68 3.66
C TYR A 110 8.76 19.44 5.07
N THR A 111 9.42 18.59 5.86
CA THR A 111 9.05 18.36 7.25
C THR A 111 10.27 18.50 8.16
N PRO A 112 10.23 19.41 9.15
CA PRO A 112 11.37 19.67 10.03
C PRO A 112 11.59 18.58 11.09
N TYR A 113 10.56 17.76 11.39
CA TYR A 113 10.56 16.85 12.53
C TYR A 113 10.71 15.37 12.17
N ARG A 114 11.14 15.02 10.95
CA ARG A 114 11.18 13.64 10.42
C ARG A 114 9.83 12.91 10.49
N ASP A 115 8.75 13.63 10.69
CA ASP A 115 7.41 13.10 10.56
C ASP A 115 7.06 12.99 9.07
N ILE A 116 6.96 11.78 8.59
CA ILE A 116 6.59 11.49 7.20
C ILE A 116 5.11 11.16 7.06
N ILE A 117 4.47 10.75 8.14
CA ILE A 117 3.10 10.25 8.08
C ILE A 117 2.10 11.41 7.94
N THR A 118 2.16 12.40 8.84
CA THR A 118 1.23 13.52 8.83
C THR A 118 1.22 14.29 7.49
N PRO A 119 2.38 14.68 6.90
CA PRO A 119 2.37 15.34 5.59
C PRO A 119 1.81 14.50 4.44
N ILE A 120 1.97 13.18 4.51
CA ILE A 120 1.35 12.27 3.53
C ILE A 120 -0.17 12.27 3.71
N GLU A 121 -0.66 12.14 4.94
CA GLU A 121 -2.08 12.13 5.28
C GLU A 121 -2.75 13.44 4.83
N ASP A 122 -2.17 14.59 5.16
CA ASP A 122 -2.65 15.91 4.76
C ASP A 122 -2.71 16.05 3.24
N TYR A 123 -1.66 15.61 2.55
CA TYR A 123 -1.62 15.67 1.09
C TYR A 123 -2.69 14.77 0.46
N ILE A 124 -2.82 13.54 0.92
CA ILE A 124 -3.79 12.57 0.41
C ILE A 124 -5.21 13.08 0.67
N SER A 125 -5.52 13.58 1.87
CA SER A 125 -6.81 14.21 2.19
C SER A 125 -7.13 15.35 1.23
N SER A 126 -6.15 16.23 0.96
CA SER A 126 -6.31 17.35 0.02
C SER A 126 -6.55 16.90 -1.43
N GLN A 127 -6.04 15.72 -1.83
CA GLN A 127 -6.33 15.16 -3.15
C GLN A 127 -7.68 14.45 -3.18
N GLU A 128 -8.07 13.79 -2.07
CA GLU A 128 -9.36 13.13 -1.92
C GLU A 128 -10.53 14.14 -2.03
N GLU A 129 -10.38 15.31 -1.42
CA GLU A 129 -11.36 16.42 -1.54
C GLU A 129 -11.59 16.91 -2.97
N LYS A 130 -10.63 16.70 -3.87
CA LYS A 130 -10.73 17.10 -5.29
C LYS A 130 -11.35 16.02 -6.17
N LEU A 131 -11.60 14.84 -5.62
CA LEU A 131 -12.22 13.74 -6.37
C LEU A 131 -13.67 14.07 -6.68
N LYS A 132 -14.11 13.63 -7.86
CA LYS A 132 -15.52 13.66 -8.22
C LYS A 132 -16.23 12.45 -7.63
N ASP A 133 -17.54 12.53 -7.54
CA ASP A 133 -18.36 11.44 -7.04
C ASP A 133 -18.08 10.12 -7.81
N GLY A 134 -17.69 9.11 -7.05
CA GLY A 134 -17.35 7.79 -7.58
C GLY A 134 -15.93 7.63 -8.13
N GLU A 135 -15.07 8.66 -8.03
CA GLU A 135 -13.65 8.54 -8.32
C GLU A 135 -12.88 8.06 -7.09
N ASN A 136 -11.81 7.30 -7.33
CA ASN A 136 -10.88 6.87 -6.31
C ASN A 136 -9.48 7.40 -6.60
N LEU A 137 -8.77 7.81 -5.55
CA LEU A 137 -7.35 8.12 -5.62
C LEU A 137 -6.53 6.82 -5.51
N THR A 138 -5.61 6.59 -6.43
CA THR A 138 -4.70 5.46 -6.34
C THR A 138 -3.37 5.92 -5.75
N VAL A 139 -2.97 5.34 -4.62
CA VAL A 139 -1.66 5.58 -4.00
C VAL A 139 -0.77 4.38 -4.23
N VAL A 140 0.35 4.59 -4.92
CA VAL A 140 1.29 3.53 -5.27
C VAL A 140 2.54 3.62 -4.41
N LEU A 141 2.82 2.53 -3.71
CA LEU A 141 3.97 2.38 -2.82
C LEU A 141 4.95 1.34 -3.38
N THR A 142 6.22 1.58 -3.19
CA THR A 142 7.27 0.60 -3.50
C THR A 142 7.48 -0.33 -2.32
N ARG A 143 7.43 -1.64 -2.53
CA ARG A 143 7.78 -2.64 -1.53
C ARG A 143 9.06 -3.36 -1.93
N ILE A 144 10.13 -3.20 -1.14
CA ILE A 144 11.37 -3.93 -1.36
C ILE A 144 11.24 -5.33 -0.78
N CYS A 145 11.42 -6.35 -1.63
CA CYS A 145 11.32 -7.75 -1.26
C CYS A 145 12.70 -8.42 -1.33
N GLY A 146 13.16 -8.96 -0.21
CA GLY A 146 14.37 -9.77 -0.11
C GLY A 146 14.04 -11.26 0.12
N ASN A 147 15.07 -12.10 0.17
CA ASN A 147 14.92 -13.55 0.34
C ASN A 147 14.79 -14.01 1.81
N GLY A 148 14.79 -13.08 2.78
CA GLY A 148 14.78 -13.40 4.19
C GLY A 148 13.72 -12.65 5.01
N TRP A 149 13.29 -13.25 6.13
CA TRP A 149 12.40 -12.62 7.08
C TRP A 149 12.97 -11.30 7.67
N LYS A 150 14.31 -11.19 7.75
CA LYS A 150 15.01 -9.98 8.19
C LYS A 150 14.77 -8.80 7.26
N ASP A 151 14.77 -9.04 5.95
CA ASP A 151 14.52 -7.98 4.95
C ASP A 151 13.11 -7.41 5.03
N ALA A 152 12.14 -8.27 5.34
CA ALA A 152 10.76 -7.84 5.53
C ALA A 152 10.60 -6.90 6.75
N ILE A 153 11.36 -7.14 7.82
CA ILE A 153 11.29 -6.35 9.05
C ILE A 153 12.08 -5.04 8.90
N PHE A 154 13.29 -5.07 8.33
CA PHE A 154 14.18 -3.91 8.35
C PHE A 154 13.88 -2.88 7.24
N HIS A 155 13.32 -3.28 6.10
CA HIS A 155 13.18 -2.40 4.93
C HIS A 155 11.76 -1.91 4.66
N ASN A 156 10.73 -2.46 5.31
CA ASN A 156 9.33 -2.18 5.00
C ASN A 156 8.53 -1.52 6.13
N GLN A 157 9.16 -1.13 7.24
CA GLN A 157 8.43 -0.56 8.38
C GLN A 157 7.67 0.71 7.99
N THR A 158 8.34 1.65 7.33
CA THR A 158 7.70 2.90 6.89
C THR A 158 6.53 2.64 5.94
N THR A 159 6.71 1.74 4.96
CA THR A 159 5.64 1.37 4.03
C THR A 159 4.43 0.77 4.75
N PHE A 160 4.66 -0.04 5.78
CA PHE A 160 3.60 -0.63 6.59
C PHE A 160 2.80 0.44 7.36
N PHE A 161 3.48 1.41 7.98
CA PHE A 161 2.80 2.51 8.69
C PHE A 161 2.01 3.39 7.73
N ILE A 162 2.58 3.75 6.57
CA ILE A 162 1.87 4.52 5.54
C ILE A 162 0.64 3.75 5.06
N GLU A 163 0.77 2.47 4.74
CA GLU A 163 -0.35 1.63 4.31
C GLU A 163 -1.47 1.58 5.36
N LYS A 164 -1.10 1.49 6.64
CA LYS A 164 -2.06 1.50 7.74
C LYS A 164 -2.84 2.80 7.83
N GLU A 165 -2.17 3.95 7.66
CA GLU A 165 -2.84 5.26 7.66
C GLU A 165 -3.74 5.42 6.44
N LEU A 166 -3.28 5.08 5.25
CA LEU A 166 -4.06 5.17 4.02
C LEU A 166 -5.36 4.34 4.04
N ARG A 167 -5.42 3.28 4.84
CA ARG A 167 -6.65 2.48 5.02
C ARG A 167 -7.78 3.21 5.73
N LYS A 168 -7.54 4.38 6.33
CA LYS A 168 -8.57 5.20 6.96
C LYS A 168 -9.41 5.96 5.94
N HIS A 169 -8.93 6.11 4.72
CA HIS A 169 -9.57 6.83 3.63
C HIS A 169 -10.42 5.88 2.79
N GLU A 170 -11.70 6.16 2.64
CA GLU A 170 -12.65 5.29 1.93
C GLU A 170 -12.44 5.30 0.41
N ASN A 171 -12.01 6.45 -0.14
CA ASN A 171 -11.84 6.63 -1.58
C ASN A 171 -10.37 6.46 -2.03
N VAL A 172 -9.51 5.88 -1.18
CA VAL A 172 -8.09 5.66 -1.48
C VAL A 172 -7.79 4.19 -1.71
N ALA A 173 -7.36 3.86 -2.93
CA ALA A 173 -6.87 2.54 -3.28
C ALA A 173 -5.34 2.49 -3.13
N THR A 174 -4.81 1.62 -2.28
CA THR A 174 -3.37 1.46 -2.09
C THR A 174 -2.83 0.29 -2.90
N VAL A 175 -1.82 0.54 -3.72
CA VAL A 175 -1.14 -0.45 -4.55
C VAL A 175 0.31 -0.61 -4.13
N LEU A 176 0.71 -1.84 -3.80
CA LEU A 176 2.08 -2.17 -3.43
C LEU A 176 2.81 -2.81 -4.62
N VAL A 177 3.83 -2.13 -5.14
CA VAL A 177 4.65 -2.65 -6.24
C VAL A 177 5.88 -3.36 -5.69
N PRO A 178 5.97 -4.71 -5.79
CA PRO A 178 7.09 -5.46 -5.24
C PRO A 178 8.33 -5.31 -6.12
N TYR A 179 9.47 -5.04 -5.50
CA TYR A 179 10.78 -5.04 -6.13
C TYR A 179 11.70 -6.06 -5.44
N PHE A 180 12.11 -7.09 -6.19
CA PHE A 180 13.01 -8.13 -5.71
C PHE A 180 14.45 -7.82 -6.11
N TYR A 181 15.30 -7.47 -5.14
CA TYR A 181 16.70 -7.15 -5.42
C TYR A 181 17.62 -8.38 -5.51
N ASN A 182 17.20 -9.53 -4.94
CA ASN A 182 17.91 -10.81 -4.96
C ASN A 182 17.13 -11.89 -5.74
N LYS A 183 16.78 -11.64 -7.02
CA LYS A 183 16.28 -12.75 -7.85
C LYS A 183 17.43 -13.69 -8.18
N PRO A 184 17.39 -14.99 -7.85
CA PRO A 184 18.37 -15.94 -8.34
C PRO A 184 18.36 -15.91 -9.88
N ARG A 185 19.52 -15.81 -10.50
CA ARG A 185 19.71 -15.72 -11.97
C ARG A 185 19.04 -16.86 -12.76
N SER A 186 18.65 -17.95 -12.10
CA SER A 186 17.93 -19.09 -12.68
C SER A 186 16.55 -18.78 -13.26
N ILE A 187 15.86 -17.75 -12.75
CA ILE A 187 14.53 -17.37 -13.26
C ILE A 187 14.63 -16.56 -14.53
N ILE A 188 15.68 -15.76 -14.69
CA ILE A 188 15.92 -14.95 -15.91
C ILE A 188 16.22 -15.85 -17.11
N LYS A 189 17.00 -16.93 -16.93
CA LYS A 189 17.32 -17.89 -18.02
C LYS A 189 16.10 -18.63 -18.57
N LYS A 190 15.07 -18.91 -17.74
CA LYS A 190 13.84 -19.57 -18.20
C LYS A 190 12.92 -18.70 -19.05
N LEU A 191 13.02 -17.36 -18.92
CA LEU A 191 12.20 -16.42 -19.71
C LEU A 191 12.86 -16.08 -21.06
N THR A 192 14.20 -16.13 -21.14
CA THR A 192 14.94 -15.85 -22.39
C THR A 192 15.06 -17.06 -23.33
N GLN A 193 14.74 -18.26 -22.86
CA GLN A 193 14.73 -19.50 -23.68
C GLN A 193 13.36 -19.82 -24.30
N LYS A 194 12.33 -19.01 -24.06
CA LYS A 194 10.98 -19.17 -24.61
C LYS A 194 10.60 -18.07 -25.61
N SER A 195 11.59 -17.37 -26.14
CA SER A 195 11.40 -16.39 -27.21
C SER A 195 12.08 -16.86 -28.49
#